data_f37d5e7ace26cbcdf7ebe288f5a46791
#
_entry.id   f37d5e7ace26cbcdf7ebe288f5a46791
#
_cell.length_a   1.000
_cell.length_b   1.000
_cell.length_c   1.000
_cell.angle_alpha   90.00
_cell.angle_beta   90.00
_cell.angle_gamma   90.00
#
_symmetry.space_group_name_H-M   'P 1'
#
loop_
_entity.id
_entity.type
_entity.pdbx_description
1 polymer ?
#
loop_
_entity_poly.entity_id
_entity_poly.type
_entity_poly.pdbx_seq_one_letter_code
_entity_poly.pdbx_strand_id
1 'polypeptide(L)'
;METKSIEDIRKKFPALAQQMNGQPLIYLDNAATSQKPVEVLELLDKMNAKVNANVHRAMYQLSDEATGLYEGARERVRQFINAPDRENIIYTSGTTASINLVATSFCQKYLMKGDVIVITADSHHSNIVPWQLAAERIGAEIRILPIDGRGALRIDQLDKMLDDKVRIVAATHISNVLGLVNPVEKIIQIAHSHNIPVLIDGAQGIVHAHVDVQKMDCDFYAFSAHKIYGATGVGILYGKSHYLNEMPPYMGGGDMVGTVTYQKTSYAPLPLKV
;
A
#
# COMPACT_ATOMS: atom_id res chain seq x y z
N MET A 1 -25.78 18.84 4.27
CA MET A 1 -24.65 19.24 3.41
C MET A 1 -25.21 19.59 2.05
N GLU A 2 -24.98 20.81 1.55
CA GLU A 2 -25.36 21.15 0.17
C GLU A 2 -24.60 20.23 -0.80
N THR A 3 -25.33 19.66 -1.74
CA THR A 3 -24.77 18.81 -2.79
C THR A 3 -24.05 19.75 -3.77
N LYS A 4 -22.72 19.75 -3.76
CA LYS A 4 -21.93 20.52 -4.73
C LYS A 4 -22.19 20.00 -6.14
N SER A 5 -22.33 20.90 -7.10
CA SER A 5 -22.45 20.51 -8.51
C SER A 5 -21.15 19.87 -9.01
N ILE A 6 -21.23 19.06 -10.07
CA ILE A 6 -20.05 18.48 -10.73
C ILE A 6 -19.10 19.59 -11.20
N GLU A 7 -19.65 20.72 -11.69
CA GLU A 7 -18.86 21.87 -12.12
C GLU A 7 -18.10 22.50 -10.97
N ASP A 8 -18.70 22.60 -9.78
CA ASP A 8 -18.02 23.14 -8.59
C ASP A 8 -16.92 22.20 -8.08
N ILE A 9 -17.13 20.90 -8.19
CA ILE A 9 -16.10 19.91 -7.90
C ILE A 9 -14.96 20.02 -8.92
N ARG A 10 -15.28 20.11 -10.22
CA ARG A 10 -14.30 20.21 -11.30
C ARG A 10 -13.38 21.45 -11.15
N LYS A 11 -13.93 22.60 -10.73
CA LYS A 11 -13.17 23.85 -10.48
C LYS A 11 -12.07 23.67 -9.44
N LYS A 12 -12.20 22.70 -8.55
CA LYS A 12 -11.17 22.40 -7.54
C LYS A 12 -9.91 21.74 -8.11
N PHE A 13 -9.96 21.27 -9.34
CA PHE A 13 -8.85 20.59 -10.01
C PHE A 13 -8.27 21.48 -11.13
N PRO A 14 -7.25 22.30 -10.85
CA PRO A 14 -6.73 23.29 -11.82
C PRO A 14 -6.28 22.68 -13.14
N ALA A 15 -5.73 21.44 -13.10
CA ALA A 15 -5.31 20.73 -14.31
C ALA A 15 -6.46 20.50 -15.31
N LEU A 16 -7.71 20.40 -14.83
CA LEU A 16 -8.88 20.17 -15.68
C LEU A 16 -9.39 21.45 -16.38
N ALA A 17 -8.83 22.62 -16.04
CA ALA A 17 -9.14 23.88 -16.72
C ALA A 17 -8.35 24.07 -18.03
N GLN A 18 -7.42 23.17 -18.32
CA GLN A 18 -6.59 23.25 -19.54
C GLN A 18 -7.36 22.90 -20.80
N GLN A 19 -6.83 23.33 -21.93
CA GLN A 19 -7.28 22.93 -23.25
C GLN A 19 -6.23 22.05 -23.93
N MET A 20 -6.70 21.07 -24.68
CA MET A 20 -5.88 20.23 -25.55
C MET A 20 -6.42 20.32 -26.97
N ASN A 21 -5.56 20.70 -27.92
CA ASN A 21 -5.94 20.88 -29.33
C ASN A 21 -7.14 21.84 -29.52
N GLY A 22 -7.18 22.91 -28.71
CA GLY A 22 -8.26 23.90 -28.76
C GLY A 22 -9.62 23.44 -28.16
N GLN A 23 -9.66 22.29 -27.51
CA GLN A 23 -10.84 21.75 -26.83
C GLN A 23 -10.61 21.63 -25.34
N PRO A 24 -11.64 21.72 -24.47
CA PRO A 24 -11.53 21.48 -23.05
C PRO A 24 -10.94 20.08 -22.78
N LEU A 25 -10.01 20.00 -21.80
CA LEU A 25 -9.42 18.72 -21.41
C LEU A 25 -10.49 17.73 -20.89
N ILE A 26 -10.55 16.56 -21.50
CA ILE A 26 -11.26 15.40 -21.01
C ILE A 26 -10.20 14.41 -20.50
N TYR A 27 -10.11 14.23 -19.16
CA TYR A 27 -9.13 13.36 -18.54
C TYR A 27 -9.81 12.08 -18.06
N LEU A 28 -9.50 10.94 -18.67
CA LEU A 28 -10.10 9.63 -18.39
C LEU A 28 -9.09 8.60 -17.86
N ASP A 29 -7.86 9.01 -17.53
CA ASP A 29 -6.79 8.13 -17.08
C ASP A 29 -6.60 8.15 -15.54
N ASN A 30 -7.69 8.28 -14.79
CA ASN A 30 -7.64 8.34 -13.32
C ASN A 30 -7.19 7.02 -12.67
N ALA A 31 -7.32 5.88 -13.36
CA ALA A 31 -6.80 4.59 -12.88
C ALA A 31 -5.27 4.57 -12.84
N ALA A 32 -4.60 5.33 -13.70
CA ALA A 32 -3.14 5.51 -13.65
C ALA A 32 -2.75 6.50 -12.54
N THR A 33 -3.34 7.70 -12.53
CA THR A 33 -3.11 8.73 -11.50
C THR A 33 -4.27 9.72 -11.47
N SER A 34 -4.70 10.16 -10.29
CA SER A 34 -5.72 11.19 -10.15
C SER A 34 -5.11 12.59 -10.26
N GLN A 35 -5.92 13.56 -10.76
CA GLN A 35 -5.57 14.97 -10.68
C GLN A 35 -5.61 15.44 -9.22
N LYS A 36 -4.86 16.49 -8.89
CA LYS A 36 -4.76 17.02 -7.53
C LYS A 36 -5.67 18.22 -7.34
N PRO A 37 -6.47 18.26 -6.27
CA PRO A 37 -7.28 19.43 -5.95
C PRO A 37 -6.39 20.56 -5.41
N VAL A 38 -6.90 21.78 -5.51
CA VAL A 38 -6.19 23.00 -5.10
C VAL A 38 -5.73 22.93 -3.64
N GLU A 39 -6.53 22.34 -2.76
CA GLU A 39 -6.21 22.20 -1.34
C GLU A 39 -4.95 21.36 -1.08
N VAL A 40 -4.72 20.33 -1.91
CA VAL A 40 -3.50 19.52 -1.84
C VAL A 40 -2.30 20.29 -2.41
N LEU A 41 -2.47 21.01 -3.49
CA LEU A 41 -1.40 21.81 -4.11
C LEU A 41 -0.94 22.92 -3.15
N GLU A 42 -1.87 23.66 -2.55
CA GLU A 42 -1.59 24.71 -1.56
C GLU A 42 -0.89 24.17 -0.31
N LEU A 43 -1.30 22.98 0.16
CA LEU A 43 -0.63 22.36 1.30
C LEU A 43 0.82 21.97 0.97
N LEU A 44 1.06 21.40 -0.21
CA LEU A 44 2.41 21.02 -0.66
C LEU A 44 3.30 22.26 -0.80
N ASP A 45 2.77 23.35 -1.38
CA ASP A 45 3.49 24.62 -1.49
C ASP A 45 3.81 25.21 -0.11
N LYS A 46 2.82 25.26 0.78
CA LYS A 46 3.03 25.70 2.17
C LYS A 46 4.11 24.87 2.88
N MET A 47 4.06 23.55 2.75
CA MET A 47 5.05 22.66 3.40
C MET A 47 6.45 22.94 2.86
N ASN A 48 6.63 23.03 1.55
CA ASN A 48 7.93 23.28 0.95
C ASN A 48 8.48 24.69 1.26
N ALA A 49 7.60 25.70 1.26
CA ALA A 49 8.02 27.10 1.43
C ALA A 49 8.17 27.53 2.91
N LYS A 50 7.44 26.92 3.84
CA LYS A 50 7.30 27.44 5.20
C LYS A 50 7.55 26.43 6.33
N VAL A 51 7.44 25.11 6.08
CA VAL A 51 7.51 24.09 7.13
C VAL A 51 8.54 23.02 6.83
N ASN A 52 9.44 23.27 5.88
CA ASN A 52 10.49 22.31 5.53
C ASN A 52 11.53 22.18 6.63
N ALA A 53 11.45 21.10 7.41
CA ALA A 53 12.39 20.76 8.49
C ALA A 53 12.53 19.24 8.62
N ASN A 54 13.62 18.80 9.28
CA ASN A 54 13.79 17.39 9.57
C ASN A 54 12.77 16.94 10.63
N VAL A 55 12.07 15.84 10.37
CA VAL A 55 11.07 15.26 11.29
C VAL A 55 11.75 14.43 12.38
N HIS A 56 11.20 14.40 13.59
CA HIS A 56 11.57 13.59 14.76
C HIS A 56 12.91 13.90 15.45
N ARG A 57 13.87 14.60 14.81
CA ARG A 57 15.27 14.64 15.29
C ARG A 57 15.75 15.99 15.80
N ALA A 58 15.02 17.05 15.67
CA ALA A 58 15.48 18.38 16.04
C ALA A 58 14.58 19.02 17.11
N MET A 59 15.20 19.77 18.02
CA MET A 59 14.52 20.43 19.14
C MET A 59 14.33 21.93 18.83
N TYR A 60 13.58 22.24 17.76
CA TYR A 60 13.18 23.60 17.41
C TYR A 60 11.80 23.62 16.78
N GLN A 61 11.10 24.74 16.93
CA GLN A 61 9.68 24.90 16.60
C GLN A 61 9.31 24.42 15.19
N LEU A 62 10.12 24.70 14.16
CA LEU A 62 9.83 24.29 12.79
C LEU A 62 9.86 22.77 12.62
N SER A 63 10.76 22.08 13.31
CA SER A 63 10.82 20.62 13.33
C SER A 63 9.63 19.99 14.05
N ASP A 64 9.16 20.61 15.13
CA ASP A 64 7.97 20.16 15.86
C ASP A 64 6.73 20.32 14.99
N GLU A 65 6.60 21.43 14.24
CA GLU A 65 5.50 21.63 13.30
C GLU A 65 5.53 20.60 12.16
N ALA A 66 6.70 20.37 11.56
CA ALA A 66 6.87 19.37 10.50
C ALA A 66 6.55 17.95 11.00
N THR A 67 7.02 17.59 12.20
CA THR A 67 6.74 16.30 12.84
C THR A 67 5.24 16.16 13.14
N GLY A 68 4.61 17.21 13.64
CA GLY A 68 3.16 17.22 13.91
C GLY A 68 2.33 16.98 12.65
N LEU A 69 2.71 17.58 11.52
CA LEU A 69 2.03 17.35 10.23
C LEU A 69 2.26 15.94 9.71
N TYR A 70 3.49 15.41 9.82
CA TYR A 70 3.86 14.08 9.38
C TYR A 70 3.11 12.99 10.15
N GLU A 71 3.12 13.06 11.48
CA GLU A 71 2.41 12.10 12.33
C GLU A 71 0.89 12.30 12.32
N GLY A 72 0.44 13.54 12.16
CA GLY A 72 -0.98 13.86 11.94
C GLY A 72 -1.51 13.24 10.66
N ALA A 73 -0.72 13.21 9.58
CA ALA A 73 -1.09 12.53 8.34
C ALA A 73 -1.18 11.00 8.55
N ARG A 74 -0.23 10.40 9.31
CA ARG A 74 -0.26 8.97 9.68
C ARG A 74 -1.55 8.62 10.43
N GLU A 75 -1.94 9.44 11.40
CA GLU A 75 -3.18 9.24 12.15
C GLU A 75 -4.42 9.36 11.25
N ARG A 76 -4.44 10.30 10.30
CA ARG A 76 -5.53 10.42 9.32
C ARG A 76 -5.65 9.18 8.44
N VAL A 77 -4.52 8.62 7.98
CA VAL A 77 -4.50 7.37 7.21
C VAL A 77 -5.03 6.22 8.07
N ARG A 78 -4.57 6.11 9.33
CA ARG A 78 -5.06 5.10 10.27
C ARG A 78 -6.58 5.13 10.38
N GLN A 79 -7.15 6.31 10.60
CA GLN A 79 -8.60 6.50 10.71
C GLN A 79 -9.32 6.18 9.40
N PHE A 80 -8.74 6.58 8.26
CA PHE A 80 -9.34 6.44 6.94
C PHE A 80 -9.54 4.97 6.52
N ILE A 81 -8.62 4.09 6.88
CA ILE A 81 -8.71 2.66 6.61
C ILE A 81 -9.11 1.83 7.84
N ASN A 82 -9.48 2.48 8.94
CA ASN A 82 -9.82 1.86 10.23
C ASN A 82 -8.72 0.90 10.74
N ALA A 83 -7.45 1.30 10.64
CA ALA A 83 -6.36 0.51 11.23
C ALA A 83 -6.38 0.63 12.76
N PRO A 84 -5.97 -0.44 13.52
CA PRO A 84 -6.01 -0.41 14.99
C PRO A 84 -5.10 0.69 15.56
N ASP A 85 -3.84 0.70 15.14
CA ASP A 85 -2.82 1.60 15.66
C ASP A 85 -2.08 2.33 14.52
N ARG A 86 -1.53 3.51 14.80
CA ARG A 86 -0.73 4.27 13.82
C ARG A 86 0.59 3.58 13.47
N GLU A 87 1.11 2.74 14.35
CA GLU A 87 2.28 1.92 14.15
C GLU A 87 2.08 0.84 13.07
N ASN A 88 0.82 0.54 12.71
CA ASN A 88 0.48 -0.32 11.58
C ASN A 88 0.61 0.38 10.21
N ILE A 89 0.82 1.70 10.19
CA ILE A 89 0.90 2.52 8.99
C ILE A 89 2.36 2.83 8.66
N ILE A 90 2.86 2.20 7.63
CA ILE A 90 4.24 2.39 7.13
C ILE A 90 4.20 3.26 5.88
N TYR A 91 4.98 4.34 5.88
CA TYR A 91 5.17 5.18 4.70
C TYR A 91 6.18 4.56 3.74
N THR A 92 5.85 4.57 2.47
CA THR A 92 6.69 4.11 1.36
C THR A 92 6.64 5.11 0.20
N SER A 93 7.33 4.82 -0.89
CA SER A 93 7.25 5.67 -2.10
C SER A 93 6.08 5.33 -3.04
N GLY A 94 5.25 4.33 -2.70
CA GLY A 94 4.10 3.92 -3.51
C GLY A 94 3.73 2.46 -3.28
N THR A 95 2.62 1.99 -3.85
CA THR A 95 2.16 0.60 -3.76
C THR A 95 3.25 -0.40 -4.15
N THR A 96 4.00 -0.10 -5.21
CA THR A 96 5.11 -0.96 -5.64
C THR A 96 6.17 -1.13 -4.55
N ALA A 97 6.57 -0.04 -3.88
CA ALA A 97 7.52 -0.08 -2.78
C ALA A 97 6.95 -0.83 -1.56
N SER A 98 5.68 -0.64 -1.25
CA SER A 98 4.97 -1.35 -0.18
C SER A 98 4.98 -2.86 -0.41
N ILE A 99 4.66 -3.32 -1.63
CA ILE A 99 4.67 -4.75 -1.97
C ILE A 99 6.10 -5.30 -1.97
N ASN A 100 7.09 -4.54 -2.50
CA ASN A 100 8.49 -4.95 -2.44
C ASN A 100 9.00 -5.10 -1.00
N LEU A 101 8.60 -4.21 -0.09
CA LEU A 101 8.93 -4.31 1.33
C LEU A 101 8.44 -5.64 1.91
N VAL A 102 7.16 -5.96 1.71
CA VAL A 102 6.60 -7.23 2.20
C VAL A 102 7.26 -8.42 1.49
N ALA A 103 7.34 -8.41 0.15
CA ALA A 103 7.96 -9.50 -0.61
C ALA A 103 9.41 -9.76 -0.20
N THR A 104 10.16 -8.72 0.16
CA THR A 104 11.54 -8.88 0.63
C THR A 104 11.61 -9.34 2.07
N SER A 105 11.04 -8.55 2.99
CA SER A 105 11.23 -8.77 4.43
C SER A 105 10.41 -9.94 4.96
N PHE A 106 9.17 -10.13 4.48
CA PHE A 106 8.34 -11.27 4.85
C PHE A 106 8.95 -12.58 4.32
N CYS A 107 9.31 -12.63 3.03
CA CYS A 107 9.86 -13.85 2.45
C CYS A 107 11.20 -14.22 3.09
N GLN A 108 12.05 -13.23 3.40
CA GLN A 108 13.32 -13.48 4.10
C GLN A 108 13.11 -14.12 5.48
N LYS A 109 12.02 -13.79 6.18
CA LYS A 109 11.71 -14.29 7.52
C LYS A 109 11.01 -15.64 7.52
N TYR A 110 10.06 -15.83 6.60
CA TYR A 110 9.06 -16.90 6.70
C TYR A 110 9.16 -17.96 5.60
N LEU A 111 9.91 -17.72 4.52
CA LEU A 111 10.00 -18.64 3.41
C LEU A 111 11.35 -19.36 3.37
N MET A 112 11.30 -20.59 2.91
CA MET A 112 12.47 -21.43 2.59
C MET A 112 12.32 -22.01 1.18
N LYS A 113 13.37 -22.64 0.69
CA LYS A 113 13.36 -23.30 -0.63
C LYS A 113 12.24 -24.34 -0.72
N GLY A 114 11.46 -24.26 -1.77
CA GLY A 114 10.32 -25.12 -2.06
C GLY A 114 9.00 -24.68 -1.45
N ASP A 115 8.99 -23.58 -0.66
CA ASP A 115 7.76 -22.93 -0.24
C ASP A 115 7.06 -22.24 -1.44
N VAL A 116 5.81 -21.87 -1.26
CA VAL A 116 4.94 -21.35 -2.33
C VAL A 116 4.34 -20.00 -1.98
N ILE A 117 4.30 -19.12 -2.95
CA ILE A 117 3.57 -17.85 -2.95
C ILE A 117 2.40 -17.97 -3.91
N VAL A 118 1.18 -17.68 -3.47
CA VAL A 118 0.00 -17.62 -4.35
C VAL A 118 -0.28 -16.19 -4.74
N ILE A 119 -0.41 -15.91 -6.05
CA ILE A 119 -0.80 -14.59 -6.56
C ILE A 119 -2.03 -14.70 -7.46
N THR A 120 -2.84 -13.65 -7.57
CA THR A 120 -4.01 -13.65 -8.45
C THR A 120 -3.64 -13.27 -9.89
N ALA A 121 -4.27 -13.93 -10.88
CA ALA A 121 -3.93 -13.76 -12.30
C ALA A 121 -4.25 -12.37 -12.85
N ASP A 122 -5.13 -11.61 -12.22
CA ASP A 122 -5.50 -10.24 -12.56
C ASP A 122 -4.60 -9.18 -11.90
N SER A 123 -3.49 -9.60 -11.28
CA SER A 123 -2.56 -8.72 -10.57
C SER A 123 -1.82 -7.78 -11.50
N HIS A 124 -1.65 -6.54 -11.06
CA HIS A 124 -0.73 -5.59 -11.68
C HIS A 124 0.72 -6.07 -11.53
N HIS A 125 1.61 -5.69 -12.47
CA HIS A 125 3.04 -6.05 -12.42
C HIS A 125 3.70 -5.73 -11.06
N SER A 126 3.27 -4.68 -10.38
CA SER A 126 3.73 -4.34 -9.02
C SER A 126 3.41 -5.41 -7.97
N ASN A 127 2.40 -6.26 -8.22
CA ASN A 127 2.02 -7.39 -7.37
C ASN A 127 2.32 -8.75 -8.01
N ILE A 128 3.23 -8.78 -8.99
CA ILE A 128 3.76 -10.00 -9.61
C ILE A 128 5.29 -10.03 -9.45
N VAL A 129 5.97 -9.02 -10.01
CA VAL A 129 7.43 -8.99 -10.13
C VAL A 129 8.15 -9.05 -8.78
N PRO A 130 7.73 -8.33 -7.72
CA PRO A 130 8.38 -8.45 -6.41
C PRO A 130 8.39 -9.88 -5.86
N TRP A 131 7.30 -10.61 -6.06
CA TRP A 131 7.18 -12.01 -5.64
C TRP A 131 8.06 -12.93 -6.47
N GLN A 132 8.17 -12.70 -7.78
CA GLN A 132 9.10 -13.44 -8.64
C GLN A 132 10.55 -13.26 -8.17
N LEU A 133 10.97 -12.02 -7.90
CA LEU A 133 12.31 -11.72 -7.40
C LEU A 133 12.59 -12.35 -6.02
N ALA A 134 11.60 -12.35 -5.14
CA ALA A 134 11.73 -12.99 -3.82
C ALA A 134 11.79 -14.51 -3.95
N ALA A 135 10.93 -15.11 -4.77
CA ALA A 135 10.90 -16.55 -5.04
C ALA A 135 12.23 -17.04 -5.66
N GLU A 136 12.76 -16.32 -6.64
CA GLU A 136 14.05 -16.64 -7.27
C GLU A 136 15.20 -16.66 -6.24
N ARG A 137 15.26 -15.63 -5.37
CA ARG A 137 16.32 -15.52 -4.34
C ARG A 137 16.29 -16.66 -3.32
N ILE A 138 15.10 -17.14 -2.99
CA ILE A 138 14.92 -18.14 -1.91
C ILE A 138 14.83 -19.56 -2.47
N GLY A 139 14.46 -19.71 -3.75
CA GLY A 139 14.13 -20.98 -4.37
C GLY A 139 12.69 -21.42 -4.04
N ALA A 140 11.79 -20.47 -3.86
CA ALA A 140 10.35 -20.69 -3.68
C ALA A 140 9.63 -20.76 -5.04
N GLU A 141 8.38 -21.22 -5.04
CA GLU A 141 7.54 -21.35 -6.22
C GLU A 141 6.42 -20.30 -6.20
N ILE A 142 5.91 -19.96 -7.39
CA ILE A 142 4.73 -19.12 -7.55
C ILE A 142 3.60 -19.96 -8.12
N ARG A 143 2.43 -19.91 -7.47
CA ARG A 143 1.17 -20.43 -8.00
C ARG A 143 0.23 -19.29 -8.36
N ILE A 144 -0.46 -19.44 -9.48
CA ILE A 144 -1.38 -18.42 -9.98
C ILE A 144 -2.82 -18.88 -9.74
N LEU A 145 -3.59 -18.11 -8.95
CA LEU A 145 -5.02 -18.28 -8.87
C LEU A 145 -5.64 -17.74 -10.19
N PRO A 146 -6.22 -18.62 -11.04
CA PRO A 146 -6.64 -18.23 -12.37
C PRO A 146 -7.93 -17.40 -12.36
N ILE A 147 -8.20 -16.75 -13.50
CA ILE A 147 -9.46 -16.11 -13.83
C ILE A 147 -10.27 -17.02 -14.76
N ASP A 148 -11.58 -16.82 -14.81
CA ASP A 148 -12.48 -17.45 -15.79
C ASP A 148 -12.57 -16.65 -17.10
N GLY A 149 -13.39 -17.11 -18.05
CA GLY A 149 -13.60 -16.44 -19.34
C GLY A 149 -14.27 -15.05 -19.24
N ARG A 150 -14.73 -14.64 -18.06
CA ARG A 150 -15.29 -13.30 -17.77
C ARG A 150 -14.30 -12.42 -16.99
N GLY A 151 -13.11 -12.94 -16.68
CA GLY A 151 -12.10 -12.26 -15.91
C GLY A 151 -12.26 -12.36 -14.39
N ALA A 152 -13.27 -13.07 -13.88
CA ALA A 152 -13.46 -13.27 -12.45
C ALA A 152 -12.50 -14.33 -11.90
N LEU A 153 -11.96 -14.11 -10.70
CA LEU A 153 -11.08 -15.06 -10.01
C LEU A 153 -11.82 -16.38 -9.71
N ARG A 154 -11.16 -17.49 -10.00
CA ARG A 154 -11.65 -18.85 -9.71
C ARG A 154 -11.45 -19.18 -8.22
N ILE A 155 -12.22 -18.49 -7.36
CA ILE A 155 -12.16 -18.65 -5.89
C ILE A 155 -12.47 -20.10 -5.48
N ASP A 156 -13.27 -20.82 -6.29
CA ASP A 156 -13.56 -22.25 -6.12
C ASP A 156 -12.32 -23.15 -6.15
N GLN A 157 -11.21 -22.66 -6.71
CA GLN A 157 -9.94 -23.39 -6.77
C GLN A 157 -9.00 -23.02 -5.63
N LEU A 158 -9.19 -21.87 -4.96
CA LEU A 158 -8.24 -21.35 -4.00
C LEU A 158 -7.96 -22.34 -2.87
N ASP A 159 -9.01 -22.87 -2.24
CA ASP A 159 -8.87 -23.81 -1.12
C ASP A 159 -7.98 -25.03 -1.47
N LYS A 160 -8.11 -25.57 -2.68
CA LYS A 160 -7.31 -26.69 -3.16
C LYS A 160 -5.85 -26.32 -3.49
N MET A 161 -5.59 -25.01 -3.68
CA MET A 161 -4.23 -24.50 -3.96
C MET A 161 -3.44 -24.25 -2.70
N LEU A 162 -4.09 -24.17 -1.53
CA LEU A 162 -3.48 -23.84 -0.24
C LEU A 162 -3.07 -25.12 0.50
N ASP A 163 -1.89 -25.65 0.17
CA ASP A 163 -1.27 -26.76 0.88
C ASP A 163 -0.26 -26.25 1.96
N ASP A 164 0.39 -27.19 2.61
CA ASP A 164 1.37 -26.96 3.69
C ASP A 164 2.63 -26.18 3.27
N LYS A 165 2.85 -25.98 1.96
CA LYS A 165 3.96 -25.22 1.41
C LYS A 165 3.62 -23.74 1.19
N VAL A 166 2.35 -23.37 1.13
CA VAL A 166 1.94 -21.99 0.88
C VAL A 166 2.21 -21.13 2.11
N ARG A 167 2.90 -20.00 1.89
CA ARG A 167 3.29 -19.07 2.97
C ARG A 167 2.57 -17.74 2.93
N ILE A 168 2.08 -17.33 1.78
CA ILE A 168 1.35 -16.06 1.60
C ILE A 168 0.49 -16.10 0.35
N VAL A 169 -0.65 -15.41 0.41
CA VAL A 169 -1.48 -15.08 -0.75
C VAL A 169 -1.36 -13.58 -1.01
N ALA A 170 -1.04 -13.19 -2.25
CA ALA A 170 -1.04 -11.80 -2.68
C ALA A 170 -2.15 -11.58 -3.72
N ALA A 171 -3.16 -10.79 -3.38
CA ALA A 171 -4.36 -10.61 -4.19
C ALA A 171 -4.63 -9.15 -4.52
N THR A 172 -5.24 -8.91 -5.67
CA THR A 172 -5.71 -7.59 -6.11
C THR A 172 -7.11 -7.32 -5.54
N HIS A 173 -7.33 -6.12 -4.95
CA HIS A 173 -8.67 -5.73 -4.49
C HIS A 173 -9.60 -5.40 -5.65
N ILE A 174 -9.19 -4.46 -6.51
CA ILE A 174 -9.92 -4.08 -7.72
C ILE A 174 -8.93 -4.06 -8.88
N SER A 175 -9.27 -4.78 -9.96
CA SER A 175 -8.40 -4.85 -11.14
C SER A 175 -8.37 -3.51 -11.87
N ASN A 176 -7.17 -2.98 -12.12
CA ASN A 176 -6.97 -1.76 -12.89
C ASN A 176 -7.25 -1.92 -14.38
N VAL A 177 -7.25 -3.15 -14.89
CA VAL A 177 -7.48 -3.49 -16.30
C VAL A 177 -8.95 -3.87 -16.54
N LEU A 178 -9.48 -4.76 -15.69
CA LEU A 178 -10.82 -5.32 -15.89
C LEU A 178 -11.92 -4.51 -15.17
N GLY A 179 -11.55 -3.68 -14.18
CA GLY A 179 -12.51 -2.95 -13.34
C GLY A 179 -13.33 -3.85 -12.41
N LEU A 180 -12.99 -5.13 -12.32
CA LEU A 180 -13.67 -6.09 -11.45
C LEU A 180 -13.26 -5.93 -10.00
N VAL A 181 -14.25 -5.97 -9.11
CA VAL A 181 -14.04 -6.00 -7.65
C VAL A 181 -13.88 -7.46 -7.23
N ASN A 182 -12.72 -7.81 -6.72
CA ASN A 182 -12.46 -9.16 -6.24
C ASN A 182 -13.06 -9.38 -4.85
N PRO A 183 -13.52 -10.60 -4.54
CA PRO A 183 -14.08 -10.93 -3.24
C PRO A 183 -12.97 -11.17 -2.20
N VAL A 184 -12.22 -10.10 -1.85
CA VAL A 184 -11.02 -10.18 -0.99
C VAL A 184 -11.32 -10.71 0.40
N GLU A 185 -12.47 -10.37 0.98
CA GLU A 185 -12.89 -10.93 2.28
C GLU A 185 -13.01 -12.47 2.22
N LYS A 186 -13.50 -13.00 1.10
CA LYS A 186 -13.59 -14.44 0.89
C LYS A 186 -12.23 -15.08 0.67
N ILE A 187 -11.34 -14.43 -0.07
CA ILE A 187 -9.95 -14.88 -0.26
C ILE A 187 -9.25 -14.97 1.10
N ILE A 188 -9.37 -13.92 1.92
CA ILE A 188 -8.78 -13.86 3.26
C ILE A 188 -9.34 -14.96 4.15
N GLN A 189 -10.66 -15.12 4.19
CA GLN A 189 -11.31 -16.18 4.97
C GLN A 189 -10.78 -17.58 4.62
N ILE A 190 -10.63 -17.88 3.33
CA ILE A 190 -10.10 -19.17 2.87
C ILE A 190 -8.62 -19.31 3.28
N ALA A 191 -7.79 -18.29 3.02
CA ALA A 191 -6.37 -18.33 3.36
C ALA A 191 -6.15 -18.49 4.89
N HIS A 192 -6.89 -17.74 5.69
CA HIS A 192 -6.79 -17.82 7.16
C HIS A 192 -7.27 -19.15 7.72
N SER A 193 -8.20 -19.86 7.06
CA SER A 193 -8.56 -21.24 7.48
C SER A 193 -7.39 -22.23 7.36
N HIS A 194 -6.38 -21.89 6.55
CA HIS A 194 -5.10 -22.61 6.43
C HIS A 194 -3.94 -21.92 7.20
N ASN A 195 -4.21 -20.89 8.03
CA ASN A 195 -3.22 -20.06 8.71
C ASN A 195 -2.24 -19.35 7.75
N ILE A 196 -2.68 -19.01 6.56
CA ILE A 196 -1.87 -18.33 5.53
C ILE A 196 -2.22 -16.84 5.50
N PRO A 197 -1.24 -15.94 5.69
CA PRO A 197 -1.46 -14.50 5.61
C PRO A 197 -1.76 -14.01 4.20
N VAL A 198 -2.45 -12.86 4.12
CA VAL A 198 -2.88 -12.25 2.86
C VAL A 198 -2.41 -10.82 2.73
N LEU A 199 -1.72 -10.52 1.63
CA LEU A 199 -1.47 -9.16 1.18
C LEU A 199 -2.51 -8.77 0.13
N ILE A 200 -3.11 -7.60 0.31
CA ILE A 200 -4.06 -7.00 -0.65
C ILE A 200 -3.40 -5.80 -1.34
N ASP A 201 -3.27 -5.89 -2.66
CA ASP A 201 -3.00 -4.72 -3.50
C ASP A 201 -4.27 -3.88 -3.60
N GLY A 202 -4.30 -2.82 -2.80
CA GLY A 202 -5.40 -1.88 -2.67
C GLY A 202 -5.28 -0.64 -3.57
N ALA A 203 -4.38 -0.63 -4.55
CA ALA A 203 -4.10 0.56 -5.36
C ALA A 203 -5.34 1.16 -6.03
N GLN A 204 -6.26 0.34 -6.51
CA GLN A 204 -7.57 0.77 -7.00
C GLN A 204 -8.65 0.67 -5.91
N GLY A 205 -8.54 -0.31 -5.02
CA GLY A 205 -9.52 -0.54 -3.95
C GLY A 205 -9.71 0.67 -3.05
N ILE A 206 -8.63 1.36 -2.67
CA ILE A 206 -8.68 2.55 -1.81
C ILE A 206 -9.46 3.71 -2.42
N VAL A 207 -9.56 3.75 -3.76
CA VAL A 207 -10.26 4.81 -4.51
C VAL A 207 -11.76 4.52 -4.61
N HIS A 208 -12.12 3.25 -4.83
CA HIS A 208 -13.44 2.85 -5.30
C HIS A 208 -14.26 2.05 -4.27
N ALA A 209 -13.65 1.63 -3.16
CA ALA A 209 -14.30 0.91 -2.09
C ALA A 209 -14.10 1.58 -0.73
N HIS A 210 -15.02 1.36 0.20
CA HIS A 210 -14.77 1.68 1.60
C HIS A 210 -13.86 0.60 2.18
N VAL A 211 -12.64 1.00 2.56
CA VAL A 211 -11.64 0.08 3.10
C VAL A 211 -11.67 0.14 4.63
N ASP A 212 -11.96 -1.00 5.24
CA ASP A 212 -11.86 -1.24 6.68
C ASP A 212 -10.97 -2.47 6.87
N VAL A 213 -9.70 -2.25 7.21
CA VAL A 213 -8.71 -3.32 7.30
C VAL A 213 -8.97 -4.26 8.47
N GLN A 214 -9.63 -3.79 9.55
CA GLN A 214 -10.01 -4.65 10.67
C GLN A 214 -11.16 -5.57 10.30
N LYS A 215 -12.20 -5.04 9.65
CA LYS A 215 -13.32 -5.84 9.17
C LYS A 215 -12.90 -6.83 8.08
N MET A 216 -12.04 -6.38 7.15
CA MET A 216 -11.48 -7.21 6.09
C MET A 216 -10.56 -8.31 6.64
N ASP A 217 -9.92 -8.04 7.77
CA ASP A 217 -8.92 -8.88 8.46
C ASP A 217 -7.70 -9.23 7.60
N CYS A 218 -7.34 -8.37 6.62
CA CYS A 218 -6.13 -8.57 5.84
C CYS A 218 -4.87 -8.39 6.70
N ASP A 219 -3.79 -9.10 6.34
CA ASP A 219 -2.54 -9.02 7.08
C ASP A 219 -1.69 -7.85 6.59
N PHE A 220 -1.79 -7.53 5.29
CA PHE A 220 -1.18 -6.37 4.66
C PHE A 220 -2.13 -5.74 3.65
N TYR A 221 -2.11 -4.40 3.56
CA TYR A 221 -2.86 -3.63 2.57
C TYR A 221 -1.99 -2.50 2.01
N ALA A 222 -1.78 -2.47 0.70
CA ALA A 222 -0.86 -1.54 0.05
C ALA A 222 -1.58 -0.59 -0.92
N PHE A 223 -1.28 0.72 -0.87
CA PHE A 223 -1.83 1.69 -1.83
C PHE A 223 -0.93 2.91 -2.01
N SER A 224 -1.24 3.72 -3.04
CA SER A 224 -0.49 4.94 -3.40
C SER A 224 -1.35 6.18 -3.25
N ALA A 225 -0.77 7.25 -2.70
CA ALA A 225 -1.46 8.52 -2.50
C ALA A 225 -1.88 9.19 -3.82
N HIS A 226 -1.08 9.07 -4.88
CA HIS A 226 -1.37 9.74 -6.17
C HIS A 226 -2.63 9.22 -6.87
N LYS A 227 -3.20 8.10 -6.44
CA LYS A 227 -4.50 7.59 -6.95
C LYS A 227 -5.70 8.15 -6.18
N ILE A 228 -5.49 8.64 -4.95
CA ILE A 228 -6.49 9.27 -4.09
C ILE A 228 -6.20 10.76 -3.88
N TYR A 229 -5.90 11.46 -4.97
CA TYR A 229 -5.69 12.91 -5.04
C TYR A 229 -4.41 13.43 -4.35
N GLY A 230 -3.60 12.57 -3.74
CA GLY A 230 -2.37 12.93 -3.04
C GLY A 230 -1.14 13.10 -3.95
N ALA A 231 0.02 13.33 -3.33
CA ALA A 231 1.28 13.49 -4.03
C ALA A 231 1.77 12.18 -4.67
N THR A 232 2.54 12.30 -5.75
CA THR A 232 3.38 11.21 -6.28
C THR A 232 4.56 10.96 -5.32
N GLY A 233 5.11 9.75 -5.33
CA GLY A 233 6.23 9.39 -4.45
C GLY A 233 5.82 9.10 -3.00
N VAL A 234 4.52 8.93 -2.73
CA VAL A 234 3.98 8.55 -1.43
C VAL A 234 3.11 7.30 -1.56
N GLY A 235 3.41 6.31 -0.76
CA GLY A 235 2.63 5.09 -0.60
C GLY A 235 2.41 4.74 0.86
N ILE A 236 1.45 3.88 1.07
CA ILE A 236 1.08 3.38 2.39
C ILE A 236 1.09 1.85 2.34
N LEU A 237 1.71 1.28 3.35
CA LEU A 237 1.54 -0.11 3.72
C LEU A 237 0.88 -0.16 5.10
N TYR A 238 -0.29 -0.76 5.17
CA TYR A 238 -0.83 -1.29 6.41
C TYR A 238 -0.28 -2.70 6.63
N GLY A 239 0.12 -3.03 7.84
CA GLY A 239 0.50 -4.38 8.22
C GLY A 239 0.10 -4.70 9.66
N LYS A 240 -0.30 -5.95 9.93
CA LYS A 240 -0.55 -6.41 11.30
C LYS A 240 0.75 -6.35 12.12
N SER A 241 0.68 -5.84 13.34
CA SER A 241 1.83 -5.55 14.20
C SER A 241 2.76 -6.76 14.41
N HIS A 242 2.22 -7.96 14.52
CA HIS A 242 3.05 -9.14 14.74
C HIS A 242 3.96 -9.44 13.54
N TYR A 243 3.46 -9.32 12.29
CA TYR A 243 4.29 -9.49 11.11
C TYR A 243 5.34 -8.36 10.99
N LEU A 244 4.91 -7.10 11.15
CA LEU A 244 5.83 -5.95 11.07
C LEU A 244 6.95 -6.04 12.12
N ASN A 245 6.64 -6.49 13.34
CA ASN A 245 7.63 -6.67 14.41
C ASN A 245 8.61 -7.81 14.14
N GLU A 246 8.17 -8.89 13.49
CA GLU A 246 9.02 -10.05 13.22
C GLU A 246 9.83 -9.94 11.93
N MET A 247 9.31 -9.22 10.92
CA MET A 247 10.02 -9.00 9.67
C MET A 247 11.33 -8.26 9.91
N PRO A 248 12.45 -8.63 9.24
CA PRO A 248 13.67 -7.82 9.25
C PRO A 248 13.42 -6.49 8.55
N PRO A 249 14.23 -5.46 8.84
CA PRO A 249 14.18 -4.18 8.13
C PRO A 249 14.33 -4.36 6.62
N TYR A 250 13.56 -3.57 5.87
CA TYR A 250 13.63 -3.56 4.41
C TYR A 250 14.86 -2.81 3.90
N MET A 251 15.15 -1.64 4.50
CA MET A 251 16.30 -0.81 4.18
C MET A 251 17.02 -0.39 5.45
N GLY A 252 18.36 -0.34 5.41
CA GLY A 252 19.16 0.21 6.48
C GLY A 252 19.31 1.73 6.35
N GLY A 253 19.18 2.45 7.47
CA GLY A 253 19.32 3.91 7.50
C GLY A 253 19.35 4.49 8.91
N GLY A 254 19.20 5.81 9.01
CA GLY A 254 19.38 6.51 10.28
C GLY A 254 18.19 6.43 11.24
N ASP A 255 16.94 6.54 10.75
CA ASP A 255 15.76 6.64 11.60
C ASP A 255 15.29 5.31 12.17
N MET A 256 15.65 4.21 11.52
CA MET A 256 15.21 2.86 11.86
C MET A 256 16.07 2.18 12.94
N VAL A 257 17.05 2.86 13.51
CA VAL A 257 18.03 2.30 14.47
C VAL A 257 17.70 2.68 15.92
N GLY A 258 17.87 1.71 16.83
CA GLY A 258 17.91 1.98 18.28
C GLY A 258 19.36 2.30 18.72
N THR A 259 20.25 1.31 18.64
CA THR A 259 21.67 1.46 18.99
C THR A 259 22.52 0.91 17.85
N VAL A 260 23.59 1.61 17.50
CA VAL A 260 24.53 1.20 16.45
C VAL A 260 25.93 1.04 17.04
N THR A 261 26.56 -0.10 16.80
CA THR A 261 28.01 -0.32 16.96
C THR A 261 28.59 -0.72 15.61
N TYR A 262 29.91 -0.77 15.51
CA TYR A 262 30.54 -1.24 14.26
C TYR A 262 30.23 -2.70 13.92
N GLN A 263 29.82 -3.51 14.90
CA GLN A 263 29.56 -4.94 14.72
C GLN A 263 28.07 -5.28 14.70
N LYS A 264 27.21 -4.48 15.35
CA LYS A 264 25.82 -4.82 15.55
C LYS A 264 24.94 -3.58 15.66
N THR A 265 23.71 -3.69 15.14
CA THR A 265 22.65 -2.69 15.24
C THR A 265 21.43 -3.31 15.91
N SER A 266 20.81 -2.58 16.85
CA SER A 266 19.42 -2.80 17.26
C SER A 266 18.50 -1.84 16.52
N TYR A 267 17.24 -2.21 16.36
CA TYR A 267 16.29 -1.46 15.57
C TYR A 267 15.29 -0.68 16.43
N ALA A 268 14.83 0.44 15.91
CA ALA A 268 13.76 1.22 16.52
C ALA A 268 12.44 0.42 16.55
N PRO A 269 11.49 0.79 17.41
CA PRO A 269 10.14 0.24 17.36
C PRO A 269 9.41 0.65 16.07
N LEU A 270 8.27 0.00 15.79
CA LEU A 270 7.37 0.43 14.72
C LEU A 270 6.91 1.88 14.94
N PRO A 271 6.65 2.61 13.87
CA PRO A 271 6.71 2.23 12.45
C PRO A 271 8.09 2.43 11.81
N LEU A 272 9.11 2.83 12.56
CA LEU A 272 10.41 3.26 12.02
C LEU A 272 11.31 2.11 11.57
N LYS A 273 11.10 0.92 12.12
CA LYS A 273 11.93 -0.27 11.84
C LYS A 273 11.86 -0.74 10.39
N VAL A 274 10.72 -0.61 9.72
CA VAL A 274 10.43 -1.19 8.39
C VAL A 274 10.16 -0.14 7.33
#